data_2263072f5772b35c6c6c08379fc75167
#
_entry.id   2263072f5772b35c6c6c08379fc75167
#
_cell.length_a   1.000
_cell.length_b   1.000
_cell.length_c   1.000
_cell.angle_alpha   90.00
_cell.angle_beta   90.00
_cell.angle_gamma   90.00
#
_symmetry.space_group_name_H-M   'P 1'
#
loop_
_entity.id
_entity.type
_entity.pdbx_description
1 polymer ?
#
loop_
_entity_poly.entity_id
_entity_poly.type
_entity_poly.pdbx_seq_one_letter_code
_entity_poly.pdbx_strand_id
1 'polypeptide(L)'
;GLSWPDTLPALLQDIDTVYFLVHSMGEGGDFIAQERQVALNVRDALREVPVKQLIFLSSLQAPPHEQSDHLRARQATADILREANVPVTELRAGIIVGAGSAAFEVMRDMVYNLPVLTPPRWVRSRTTPIALENLLHYLVALLDHPASEHRIFEAAGPEVLSYQQQFEHFMAVSGKRRWLIPIPLPTRWISVWFLNVITSVPPTTARALIQGLKHDLLADDTALRALIPQRLIAFDDAVRSTLKEEEKLVNSSDWGYDAQAFARWRPEYGYFAKQAGFTVKTSASLAALWQVVNQIGGKERYFFGNILWQTRALMDRAIGHKLAKGRPE
;
A
#
# COMPACT_ATOMS: atom_id res chain seq x y z
N GLY A 1 8.49 -2.29 20.25
CA GLY A 1 8.22 -1.63 18.96
C GLY A 1 8.83 -0.23 18.91
N LEU A 2 8.86 0.41 17.76
CA LEU A 2 9.52 1.72 17.56
C LEU A 2 8.94 2.87 18.40
N SER A 3 7.73 2.70 18.93
CA SER A 3 7.11 3.61 19.90
C SER A 3 7.67 3.46 21.33
N TRP A 4 8.54 2.47 21.57
CA TRP A 4 9.15 2.19 22.87
C TRP A 4 10.65 2.47 22.78
N PRO A 5 11.10 3.70 23.07
CA PRO A 5 12.50 4.10 22.85
C PRO A 5 13.48 3.22 23.63
N ASP A 6 13.17 2.86 24.87
CA ASP A 6 14.05 2.10 25.76
C ASP A 6 14.41 0.68 25.21
N THR A 7 13.65 0.17 24.25
CA THR A 7 13.92 -1.15 23.65
C THR A 7 14.81 -1.09 22.43
N LEU A 8 15.01 0.07 21.84
CA LEU A 8 15.73 0.22 20.58
C LEU A 8 17.24 0.00 20.70
N PRO A 9 17.95 0.54 21.73
CA PRO A 9 19.39 0.30 21.84
C PRO A 9 19.75 -1.18 21.93
N ALA A 10 18.96 -1.96 22.69
CA ALA A 10 19.17 -3.41 22.79
C ALA A 10 18.92 -4.17 21.46
N LEU A 11 17.98 -3.68 20.62
CA LEU A 11 17.71 -4.24 19.30
C LEU A 11 18.78 -3.92 18.27
N LEU A 12 19.54 -2.84 18.46
CA LEU A 12 20.57 -2.37 17.55
C LEU A 12 21.96 -2.93 17.89
N GLN A 13 22.15 -3.61 19.02
CA GLN A 13 23.41 -4.23 19.38
C GLN A 13 23.81 -5.27 18.34
N ASP A 14 25.08 -5.23 17.94
CA ASP A 14 25.68 -6.14 16.95
C ASP A 14 25.04 -6.06 15.54
N ILE A 15 24.36 -4.94 15.24
CA ILE A 15 23.76 -4.67 13.92
C ILE A 15 24.67 -3.74 13.13
N ASP A 16 25.06 -4.16 11.93
CA ASP A 16 25.88 -3.36 11.01
C ASP A 16 25.03 -2.36 10.20
N THR A 17 23.87 -2.79 9.72
CA THR A 17 23.01 -1.98 8.84
C THR A 17 21.56 -2.01 9.31
N VAL A 18 20.95 -0.84 9.34
CA VAL A 18 19.52 -0.69 9.64
C VAL A 18 18.75 -0.29 8.39
N TYR A 19 17.71 -1.04 8.06
CA TYR A 19 16.71 -0.61 7.10
C TYR A 19 15.56 0.10 7.82
N PHE A 20 15.34 1.37 7.49
CA PHE A 20 14.17 2.09 7.95
C PHE A 20 13.10 2.10 6.86
N LEU A 21 12.15 1.17 6.97
CA LEU A 21 11.06 0.96 6.01
C LEU A 21 9.69 1.32 6.59
N VAL A 22 9.69 1.93 7.77
CA VAL A 22 8.45 2.22 8.50
C VAL A 22 7.71 3.38 7.89
N HIS A 23 6.39 3.24 7.87
CA HIS A 23 5.47 4.21 7.35
C HIS A 23 4.17 4.22 8.18
N SER A 24 3.78 5.37 8.71
CA SER A 24 2.65 5.50 9.67
C SER A 24 1.30 5.83 9.02
N MET A 25 1.13 5.67 7.72
CA MET A 25 -0.09 6.07 6.98
C MET A 25 -1.39 5.35 7.37
N GLY A 26 -1.33 4.26 8.12
CA GLY A 26 -2.50 3.38 8.36
C GLY A 26 -3.20 3.57 9.70
N GLU A 27 -2.61 4.24 10.66
CA GLU A 27 -3.14 4.36 12.01
C GLU A 27 -3.86 5.71 12.19
N GLY A 28 -5.13 5.65 12.59
CA GLY A 28 -5.95 6.85 12.82
C GLY A 28 -5.32 7.77 13.87
N GLY A 29 -5.32 9.08 13.61
CA GLY A 29 -4.73 10.08 14.47
C GLY A 29 -3.79 11.01 13.69
N ASP A 30 -2.91 11.69 14.38
CA ASP A 30 -1.88 12.52 13.78
C ASP A 30 -0.69 11.65 13.34
N PHE A 31 -0.80 11.06 12.14
CA PHE A 31 0.25 10.20 11.57
C PHE A 31 1.59 10.96 11.40
N ILE A 32 1.53 12.29 11.21
CA ILE A 32 2.74 13.13 11.08
C ILE A 32 3.49 13.17 12.40
N ALA A 33 2.78 13.38 13.50
CA ALA A 33 3.40 13.38 14.84
C ALA A 33 3.94 11.97 15.18
N GLN A 34 3.22 10.91 14.84
CA GLN A 34 3.68 9.54 15.08
C GLN A 34 4.94 9.20 14.27
N GLU A 35 4.95 9.51 12.97
CA GLU A 35 6.12 9.27 12.10
C GLU A 35 7.32 10.07 12.60
N ARG A 36 7.11 11.32 12.99
CA ARG A 36 8.14 12.16 13.58
C ARG A 36 8.68 11.57 14.88
N GLN A 37 7.81 11.10 15.79
CA GLN A 37 8.23 10.50 17.06
C GLN A 37 9.04 9.22 16.85
N VAL A 38 8.62 8.38 15.93
CA VAL A 38 9.35 7.15 15.56
C VAL A 38 10.74 7.49 15.01
N ALA A 39 10.84 8.51 14.13
CA ALA A 39 12.13 8.95 13.60
C ALA A 39 13.05 9.47 14.69
N LEU A 40 12.54 10.25 15.65
CA LEU A 40 13.30 10.75 16.80
C LEU A 40 13.81 9.59 17.67
N ASN A 41 12.97 8.64 18.00
CA ASN A 41 13.35 7.48 18.81
C ASN A 41 14.49 6.67 18.13
N VAL A 42 14.35 6.43 16.82
CA VAL A 42 15.40 5.72 16.06
C VAL A 42 16.69 6.52 15.97
N ARG A 43 16.61 7.83 15.70
CA ARG A 43 17.78 8.71 15.71
C ARG A 43 18.54 8.65 17.04
N ASP A 44 17.82 8.75 18.15
CA ASP A 44 18.43 8.77 19.47
C ASP A 44 19.07 7.42 19.81
N ALA A 45 18.43 6.32 19.49
CA ALA A 45 19.01 4.99 19.62
C ALA A 45 20.27 4.78 18.75
N LEU A 46 20.29 5.31 17.52
CA LEU A 46 21.46 5.27 16.63
C LEU A 46 22.64 6.14 17.10
N ARG A 47 22.40 7.11 17.98
CA ARG A 47 23.45 7.88 18.63
C ARG A 47 24.16 7.11 19.75
N GLU A 48 23.45 6.16 20.36
CA GLU A 48 23.94 5.35 21.48
C GLU A 48 24.66 4.09 21.03
N VAL A 49 24.28 3.53 19.87
CA VAL A 49 24.78 2.24 19.37
C VAL A 49 25.54 2.45 18.05
N PRO A 50 26.75 1.89 17.90
CA PRO A 50 27.56 2.05 16.68
C PRO A 50 27.03 1.18 15.54
N VAL A 51 26.15 1.73 14.72
CA VAL A 51 25.67 1.15 13.45
C VAL A 51 26.47 1.74 12.30
N LYS A 52 26.83 0.93 11.29
CA LYS A 52 27.68 1.39 10.17
C LYS A 52 26.93 2.23 9.15
N GLN A 53 25.66 1.92 8.87
CA GLN A 53 24.80 2.65 7.93
C GLN A 53 23.32 2.48 8.22
N LEU A 54 22.55 3.47 7.81
CA LEU A 54 21.09 3.43 7.74
C LEU A 54 20.64 3.56 6.29
N ILE A 55 19.81 2.64 5.82
CA ILE A 55 19.14 2.71 4.51
C ILE A 55 17.68 3.06 4.75
N PHE A 56 17.27 4.21 4.24
CA PHE A 56 15.92 4.74 4.41
C PHE A 56 15.16 4.73 3.07
N LEU A 57 14.11 3.93 2.98
CA LEU A 57 13.20 3.97 1.83
C LEU A 57 12.19 5.12 2.01
N SER A 58 12.30 6.11 1.16
CA SER A 58 11.50 7.33 1.16
C SER A 58 10.67 7.48 -0.11
N SER A 59 9.94 8.58 -0.22
CA SER A 59 9.15 8.93 -1.41
C SER A 59 9.87 9.99 -2.24
N LEU A 60 9.63 10.00 -3.55
CA LEU A 60 10.03 11.13 -4.41
C LEU A 60 9.46 12.42 -3.83
N GLN A 61 10.22 13.50 -3.95
CA GLN A 61 9.85 14.80 -3.42
C GLN A 61 9.35 15.72 -4.53
N ALA A 62 8.27 16.45 -4.26
CA ALA A 62 7.82 17.56 -5.09
C ALA A 62 8.49 18.86 -4.65
N PRO A 63 8.46 19.91 -5.47
CA PRO A 63 8.85 21.25 -5.05
C PRO A 63 8.11 21.68 -3.77
N PRO A 64 8.72 22.46 -2.86
CA PRO A 64 8.16 22.75 -1.53
C PRO A 64 6.71 23.25 -1.51
N HIS A 65 6.33 24.04 -2.51
CA HIS A 65 4.96 24.60 -2.64
C HIS A 65 3.92 23.60 -3.17
N GLU A 66 4.37 22.44 -3.66
CA GLU A 66 3.54 21.38 -4.22
C GLU A 66 3.49 20.13 -3.31
N GLN A 67 4.28 20.12 -2.24
CA GLN A 67 4.36 18.96 -1.35
C GLN A 67 3.05 18.72 -0.59
N SER A 68 2.58 17.50 -0.61
CA SER A 68 1.52 17.01 0.28
C SER A 68 2.02 16.87 1.73
N ASP A 69 1.10 16.78 2.68
CA ASP A 69 1.43 16.52 4.09
C ASP A 69 2.28 15.26 4.26
N HIS A 70 1.98 14.24 3.46
CA HIS A 70 2.73 12.99 3.42
C HIS A 70 4.18 13.21 2.95
N LEU A 71 4.41 13.91 1.85
CA LEU A 71 5.75 14.17 1.35
C LEU A 71 6.56 15.04 2.32
N ARG A 72 5.91 16.01 2.98
CA ARG A 72 6.54 16.80 4.05
C ARG A 72 6.95 15.93 5.25
N ALA A 73 6.09 15.00 5.67
CA ALA A 73 6.40 14.07 6.75
C ALA A 73 7.60 13.19 6.40
N ARG A 74 7.67 12.67 5.17
CA ARG A 74 8.82 11.85 4.71
C ARG A 74 10.11 12.66 4.66
N GLN A 75 10.06 13.91 4.19
CA GLN A 75 11.23 14.80 4.20
C GLN A 75 11.69 15.09 5.64
N ALA A 76 10.76 15.42 6.55
CA ALA A 76 11.07 15.64 7.97
C ALA A 76 11.69 14.39 8.62
N THR A 77 11.19 13.19 8.28
CA THR A 77 11.79 11.93 8.73
C THR A 77 13.23 11.78 8.24
N ALA A 78 13.50 12.07 6.97
CA ALA A 78 14.85 12.03 6.42
C ALA A 78 15.79 12.99 7.16
N ASP A 79 15.34 14.21 7.42
CA ASP A 79 16.12 15.24 8.08
C ASP A 79 16.47 14.84 9.53
N ILE A 80 15.49 14.30 10.28
CA ILE A 80 15.69 13.77 11.63
C ILE A 80 16.70 12.62 11.63
N LEU A 81 16.55 11.66 10.72
CA LEU A 81 17.47 10.50 10.65
C LEU A 81 18.91 10.91 10.33
N ARG A 82 19.11 11.96 9.52
CA ARG A 82 20.46 12.50 9.23
C ARG A 82 21.12 13.17 10.42
N GLU A 83 20.38 13.53 11.46
CA GLU A 83 20.93 14.01 12.71
C GLU A 83 21.59 12.89 13.54
N ALA A 84 21.40 11.63 13.20
CA ALA A 84 22.08 10.51 13.80
C ALA A 84 23.58 10.51 13.40
N ASN A 85 24.43 9.91 14.25
CA ASN A 85 25.88 9.78 13.98
C ASN A 85 26.19 8.61 13.04
N VAL A 86 25.32 8.37 12.06
CA VAL A 86 25.39 7.23 11.15
C VAL A 86 25.14 7.75 9.72
N PRO A 87 25.93 7.31 8.72
CA PRO A 87 25.66 7.63 7.32
C PRO A 87 24.27 7.14 6.90
N VAL A 88 23.43 8.02 6.35
CA VAL A 88 22.10 7.71 5.87
C VAL A 88 22.08 7.68 4.35
N THR A 89 21.73 6.54 3.78
CA THR A 89 21.41 6.40 2.36
C THR A 89 19.87 6.49 2.21
N GLU A 90 19.37 7.60 1.71
CA GLU A 90 17.96 7.78 1.39
C GLU A 90 17.71 7.29 -0.03
N LEU A 91 16.85 6.27 -0.18
CA LEU A 91 16.37 5.77 -1.47
C LEU A 91 14.94 6.26 -1.67
N ARG A 92 14.73 7.19 -2.61
CA ARG A 92 13.42 7.75 -2.95
C ARG A 92 12.81 6.96 -4.09
N ALA A 93 11.61 6.45 -3.89
CA ALA A 93 10.86 5.78 -4.93
C ALA A 93 9.50 6.45 -5.14
N GLY A 94 9.01 6.38 -6.38
CA GLY A 94 7.64 6.76 -6.71
C GLY A 94 6.68 5.60 -6.50
N ILE A 95 5.82 5.35 -7.49
CA ILE A 95 4.90 4.21 -7.46
C ILE A 95 5.67 2.90 -7.59
N ILE A 96 5.48 2.03 -6.63
CA ILE A 96 6.02 0.67 -6.65
C ILE A 96 4.95 -0.26 -7.24
N VAL A 97 5.32 -0.98 -8.29
CA VAL A 97 4.45 -1.97 -8.95
C VAL A 97 4.78 -3.34 -8.38
N GLY A 98 3.89 -3.83 -7.56
CA GLY A 98 4.07 -5.12 -6.92
C GLY A 98 3.04 -5.37 -5.83
N ALA A 99 3.01 -6.60 -5.36
CA ALA A 99 2.12 -7.05 -4.30
C ALA A 99 2.35 -6.27 -3.00
N GLY A 100 1.28 -5.84 -2.34
CA GLY A 100 1.34 -5.07 -1.10
C GLY A 100 1.61 -3.56 -1.27
N SER A 101 1.88 -3.08 -2.48
CA SER A 101 1.96 -1.64 -2.73
C SER A 101 0.57 -1.02 -2.70
N ALA A 102 0.36 -0.03 -1.82
CA ALA A 102 -0.94 0.62 -1.67
C ALA A 102 -1.43 1.25 -2.99
N ALA A 103 -0.56 1.85 -3.78
CA ALA A 103 -0.93 2.44 -5.06
C ALA A 103 -1.33 1.38 -6.10
N PHE A 104 -0.59 0.27 -6.15
CA PHE A 104 -0.92 -0.87 -7.02
C PHE A 104 -2.25 -1.52 -6.61
N GLU A 105 -2.45 -1.73 -5.31
CA GLU A 105 -3.69 -2.31 -4.78
C GLU A 105 -4.92 -1.45 -5.10
N VAL A 106 -4.81 -0.12 -4.93
CA VAL A 106 -5.89 0.81 -5.31
C VAL A 106 -6.20 0.69 -6.80
N MET A 107 -5.20 0.66 -7.65
CA MET A 107 -5.37 0.53 -9.11
C MET A 107 -6.06 -0.79 -9.45
N ARG A 108 -5.58 -1.90 -8.90
CA ARG A 108 -6.14 -3.24 -9.10
C ARG A 108 -7.60 -3.29 -8.65
N ASP A 109 -7.89 -2.86 -7.42
CA ASP A 109 -9.24 -2.91 -6.86
C ASP A 109 -10.22 -2.06 -7.68
N MET A 110 -9.79 -0.88 -8.14
CA MET A 110 -10.61 -0.05 -9.01
C MET A 110 -10.91 -0.75 -10.33
N VAL A 111 -9.92 -1.34 -10.99
CA VAL A 111 -10.12 -2.03 -12.28
C VAL A 111 -10.97 -3.29 -12.12
N TYR A 112 -10.81 -4.03 -11.02
CA TYR A 112 -11.55 -5.28 -10.80
C TYR A 112 -12.99 -5.03 -10.35
N ASN A 113 -13.22 -4.00 -9.54
CA ASN A 113 -14.51 -3.79 -8.87
C ASN A 113 -15.42 -2.77 -9.57
N LEU A 114 -14.89 -1.91 -10.46
CA LEU A 114 -15.68 -0.88 -11.11
C LEU A 114 -15.86 -1.15 -12.60
N PRO A 115 -17.08 -1.04 -13.14
CA PRO A 115 -17.32 -1.10 -14.58
C PRO A 115 -16.88 0.18 -15.30
N VAL A 116 -16.93 1.32 -14.61
CA VAL A 116 -16.52 2.64 -15.11
C VAL A 116 -15.59 3.28 -14.11
N LEU A 117 -14.41 3.69 -14.55
CA LEU A 117 -13.44 4.45 -13.79
C LEU A 117 -13.64 5.93 -14.06
N THR A 118 -13.87 6.70 -13.02
CA THR A 118 -14.11 8.16 -13.12
C THR A 118 -13.07 8.94 -12.31
N PRO A 119 -11.78 8.84 -12.68
CA PRO A 119 -10.74 9.51 -11.93
C PRO A 119 -10.81 11.03 -12.15
N PRO A 120 -10.41 11.82 -11.14
CA PRO A 120 -10.25 13.26 -11.29
C PRO A 120 -9.11 13.64 -12.25
N ARG A 121 -8.93 14.93 -12.52
CA ARG A 121 -7.92 15.44 -13.47
C ARG A 121 -6.48 15.03 -13.16
N TRP A 122 -6.15 14.74 -11.91
CA TRP A 122 -4.80 14.27 -11.51
C TRP A 122 -4.37 12.98 -12.22
N VAL A 123 -5.27 12.24 -12.81
CA VAL A 123 -4.95 11.03 -13.59
C VAL A 123 -3.97 11.30 -14.74
N ARG A 124 -3.80 12.55 -15.13
CA ARG A 124 -2.86 12.98 -16.18
C ARG A 124 -1.45 13.25 -15.66
N SER A 125 -1.26 13.35 -14.34
CA SER A 125 0.08 13.53 -13.77
C SER A 125 0.94 12.30 -14.06
N ARG A 126 2.22 12.53 -14.31
CA ARG A 126 3.19 11.53 -14.72
C ARG A 126 4.08 11.11 -13.57
N THR A 127 4.50 9.86 -13.61
CA THR A 127 5.46 9.30 -12.66
C THR A 127 6.33 8.26 -13.36
N THR A 128 7.36 7.79 -12.67
CA THR A 128 8.27 6.74 -13.09
C THR A 128 8.06 5.48 -12.24
N PRO A 129 7.00 4.68 -12.52
CA PRO A 129 6.70 3.50 -11.70
C PRO A 129 7.84 2.48 -11.77
N ILE A 130 8.21 1.92 -10.62
CA ILE A 130 9.28 0.93 -10.52
C ILE A 130 8.73 -0.43 -10.08
N ALA A 131 9.19 -1.52 -10.70
CA ALA A 131 8.87 -2.87 -10.26
C ALA A 131 9.43 -3.14 -8.86
N LEU A 132 8.65 -3.81 -8.01
CA LEU A 132 9.08 -4.19 -6.66
C LEU A 132 10.38 -4.97 -6.66
N GLU A 133 10.57 -5.89 -7.61
CA GLU A 133 11.80 -6.68 -7.76
C GLU A 133 13.03 -5.77 -7.98
N ASN A 134 12.92 -4.76 -8.85
CA ASN A 134 14.01 -3.81 -9.07
C ASN A 134 14.32 -2.97 -7.82
N LEU A 135 13.29 -2.53 -7.10
CA LEU A 135 13.46 -1.78 -5.86
C LEU A 135 14.15 -2.64 -4.79
N LEU A 136 13.74 -3.89 -4.62
CA LEU A 136 14.36 -4.83 -3.68
C LEU A 136 15.80 -5.11 -4.05
N HIS A 137 16.11 -5.26 -5.35
CA HIS A 137 17.49 -5.39 -5.81
C HIS A 137 18.34 -4.20 -5.41
N TYR A 138 17.87 -2.96 -5.61
CA TYR A 138 18.58 -1.77 -5.16
C TYR A 138 18.79 -1.74 -3.65
N LEU A 139 17.75 -2.06 -2.86
CA LEU A 139 17.85 -2.09 -1.40
C LEU A 139 18.92 -3.09 -0.93
N VAL A 140 18.94 -4.29 -1.50
CA VAL A 140 19.92 -5.32 -1.17
C VAL A 140 21.33 -4.92 -1.61
N ALA A 141 21.49 -4.46 -2.85
CA ALA A 141 22.80 -4.09 -3.38
C ALA A 141 23.41 -2.88 -2.66
N LEU A 142 22.61 -1.98 -2.08
CA LEU A 142 23.12 -0.87 -1.26
C LEU A 142 23.88 -1.34 -0.01
N LEU A 143 23.73 -2.58 0.43
CA LEU A 143 24.55 -3.16 1.51
C LEU A 143 26.03 -3.24 1.12
N ASP A 144 26.31 -3.56 -0.15
CA ASP A 144 27.66 -3.69 -0.70
C ASP A 144 28.29 -2.33 -1.06
N HIS A 145 27.49 -1.25 -0.92
CA HIS A 145 27.92 0.12 -1.19
C HIS A 145 27.73 1.02 0.04
N PRO A 146 28.47 0.74 1.14
CA PRO A 146 28.36 1.55 2.34
C PRO A 146 28.80 3.00 2.05
N ALA A 147 28.11 3.93 2.67
CA ALA A 147 28.41 5.35 2.56
C ALA A 147 29.28 5.81 3.75
N SER A 148 30.17 6.77 3.52
CA SER A 148 30.86 7.49 4.58
C SER A 148 30.12 8.77 5.01
N GLU A 149 29.18 9.22 4.22
CA GLU A 149 28.36 10.43 4.42
C GLU A 149 26.93 10.23 3.92
N HIS A 150 26.05 11.16 4.27
CA HIS A 150 24.66 11.10 3.83
C HIS A 150 24.55 11.24 2.31
N ARG A 151 23.69 10.43 1.70
CA ARG A 151 23.43 10.47 0.26
C ARG A 151 21.97 10.20 -0.05
N ILE A 152 21.53 10.68 -1.20
CA ILE A 152 20.17 10.51 -1.71
C ILE A 152 20.26 9.88 -3.10
N PHE A 153 19.46 8.86 -3.32
CA PHE A 153 19.23 8.28 -4.64
C PHE A 153 17.74 8.26 -4.95
N GLU A 154 17.42 8.42 -6.21
CA GLU A 154 16.07 8.24 -6.71
C GLU A 154 15.99 6.96 -7.56
N ALA A 155 14.93 6.19 -7.38
CA ALA A 155 14.70 4.94 -8.09
C ALA A 155 13.53 5.07 -9.03
N ALA A 156 13.76 4.77 -10.31
CA ALA A 156 12.77 4.78 -11.37
C ALA A 156 12.66 3.44 -12.07
N GLY A 157 11.49 3.15 -12.65
CA GLY A 157 11.35 2.15 -13.69
C GLY A 157 11.78 2.72 -15.06
N PRO A 158 11.70 1.91 -16.12
CA PRO A 158 12.18 2.32 -17.43
C PRO A 158 11.25 3.30 -18.17
N GLU A 159 10.04 3.52 -17.67
CA GLU A 159 8.99 4.25 -18.38
C GLU A 159 8.47 5.44 -17.56
N VAL A 160 8.13 6.51 -18.27
CA VAL A 160 7.39 7.64 -17.73
C VAL A 160 5.92 7.47 -18.14
N LEU A 161 5.05 7.21 -17.17
CA LEU A 161 3.63 6.96 -17.41
C LEU A 161 2.75 7.90 -16.59
N SER A 162 1.69 8.42 -17.21
CA SER A 162 0.61 9.03 -16.45
C SER A 162 -0.19 7.96 -15.69
N TYR A 163 -0.92 8.36 -14.64
CA TYR A 163 -1.81 7.42 -13.96
C TYR A 163 -2.88 6.85 -14.89
N GLN A 164 -3.35 7.65 -15.86
CA GLN A 164 -4.26 7.17 -16.89
C GLN A 164 -3.64 6.03 -17.69
N GLN A 165 -2.41 6.22 -18.19
CA GLN A 165 -1.69 5.19 -18.93
C GLN A 165 -1.46 3.94 -18.07
N GLN A 166 -1.12 4.11 -16.79
CA GLN A 166 -0.97 2.95 -15.89
C GLN A 166 -2.27 2.16 -15.74
N PHE A 167 -3.44 2.82 -15.66
CA PHE A 167 -4.74 2.13 -15.69
C PHE A 167 -4.97 1.41 -17.01
N GLU A 168 -4.68 2.05 -18.15
CA GLU A 168 -4.85 1.47 -19.47
C GLU A 168 -3.96 0.23 -19.66
N HIS A 169 -2.69 0.32 -19.27
CA HIS A 169 -1.74 -0.80 -19.29
C HIS A 169 -2.18 -1.93 -18.35
N PHE A 170 -2.60 -1.60 -17.13
CA PHE A 170 -3.11 -2.60 -16.21
C PHE A 170 -4.34 -3.32 -16.76
N MET A 171 -5.29 -2.61 -17.37
CA MET A 171 -6.45 -3.19 -18.01
C MET A 171 -6.06 -4.12 -19.18
N ALA A 172 -5.10 -3.72 -19.99
CA ALA A 172 -4.60 -4.53 -21.10
C ALA A 172 -3.98 -5.85 -20.59
N VAL A 173 -3.12 -5.78 -19.57
CA VAL A 173 -2.44 -6.96 -19.01
C VAL A 173 -3.43 -7.88 -18.28
N SER A 174 -4.35 -7.32 -17.49
CA SER A 174 -5.34 -8.11 -16.73
C SER A 174 -6.51 -8.64 -17.57
N GLY A 175 -6.60 -8.28 -18.86
CA GLY A 175 -7.73 -8.64 -19.72
C GLY A 175 -9.06 -7.98 -19.33
N LYS A 176 -9.05 -7.01 -18.43
CA LYS A 176 -10.25 -6.29 -17.99
C LYS A 176 -10.49 -5.07 -18.90
N ARG A 177 -11.72 -4.92 -19.38
CA ARG A 177 -12.12 -3.75 -20.16
C ARG A 177 -13.01 -2.87 -19.31
N ARG A 178 -12.56 -1.64 -19.02
CA ARG A 178 -13.31 -0.66 -18.23
C ARG A 178 -13.35 0.67 -18.99
N TRP A 179 -14.44 1.40 -18.81
CA TRP A 179 -14.52 2.76 -19.34
C TRP A 179 -13.77 3.68 -18.38
N LEU A 180 -12.82 4.46 -18.91
CA LEU A 180 -12.07 5.44 -18.15
C LEU A 180 -12.52 6.83 -18.62
N ILE A 181 -13.28 7.54 -17.77
CA ILE A 181 -13.88 8.84 -18.07
C ILE A 181 -13.40 9.84 -17.01
N PRO A 182 -12.36 10.64 -17.30
CA PRO A 182 -11.88 11.66 -16.37
C PRO A 182 -12.95 12.73 -16.10
N ILE A 183 -13.28 12.96 -14.83
CA ILE A 183 -14.30 13.93 -14.43
C ILE A 183 -13.63 15.25 -14.02
N PRO A 184 -14.11 16.41 -14.48
CA PRO A 184 -13.55 17.72 -14.13
C PRO A 184 -13.90 18.22 -12.72
N LEU A 185 -14.56 17.42 -11.88
CA LEU A 185 -15.05 17.83 -10.57
C LEU A 185 -13.94 17.91 -9.50
N PRO A 186 -13.96 18.93 -8.63
CA PRO A 186 -13.08 19.03 -7.47
C PRO A 186 -13.61 18.12 -6.34
N THR A 187 -13.30 16.81 -6.41
CA THR A 187 -13.95 15.78 -5.59
C THR A 187 -13.08 15.30 -4.43
N ARG A 188 -12.46 16.22 -3.64
CA ARG A 188 -11.52 15.81 -2.56
C ARG A 188 -12.14 14.83 -1.57
N TRP A 189 -13.36 15.06 -1.08
CA TRP A 189 -14.00 14.20 -0.08
C TRP A 189 -14.81 13.06 -0.67
N ILE A 190 -15.46 13.28 -1.84
CA ILE A 190 -16.16 12.22 -2.57
C ILE A 190 -15.17 11.14 -3.04
N SER A 191 -14.00 11.54 -3.55
CA SER A 191 -12.96 10.59 -3.97
C SER A 191 -12.46 9.72 -2.82
N VAL A 192 -12.26 10.27 -1.62
CA VAL A 192 -11.82 9.51 -0.46
C VAL A 192 -12.90 8.56 0.03
N TRP A 193 -14.17 9.01 0.11
CA TRP A 193 -15.28 8.15 0.50
C TRP A 193 -15.47 7.01 -0.50
N PHE A 194 -15.43 7.32 -1.80
CA PHE A 194 -15.56 6.36 -2.88
C PHE A 194 -14.45 5.29 -2.83
N LEU A 195 -13.20 5.70 -2.66
CA LEU A 195 -12.08 4.76 -2.50
C LEU A 195 -12.23 3.89 -1.26
N ASN A 196 -12.72 4.45 -0.16
CA ASN A 196 -12.96 3.67 1.07
C ASN A 196 -13.96 2.52 0.88
N VAL A 197 -14.95 2.71 0.00
CA VAL A 197 -15.95 1.66 -0.29
C VAL A 197 -15.40 0.61 -1.26
N ILE A 198 -14.57 1.01 -2.22
CA ILE A 198 -14.19 0.20 -3.36
C ILE A 198 -12.85 -0.50 -3.16
N THR A 199 -11.92 0.14 -2.44
CA THR A 199 -10.58 -0.41 -2.24
C THR A 199 -10.40 -0.96 -0.82
N SER A 200 -9.48 -1.90 -0.68
CA SER A 200 -9.06 -2.45 0.61
C SER A 200 -8.17 -1.50 1.41
N VAL A 201 -7.66 -0.44 0.77
CA VAL A 201 -6.72 0.51 1.37
C VAL A 201 -7.43 1.42 2.39
N PRO A 202 -6.86 1.65 3.58
CA PRO A 202 -7.43 2.53 4.59
C PRO A 202 -7.66 3.96 4.08
N PRO A 203 -8.73 4.67 4.53
CA PRO A 203 -9.06 6.02 4.05
C PRO A 203 -7.96 7.05 4.27
N THR A 204 -7.21 6.93 5.35
CA THR A 204 -6.07 7.79 5.68
C THR A 204 -4.97 7.66 4.66
N THR A 205 -4.60 6.43 4.31
CA THR A 205 -3.62 6.09 3.28
C THR A 205 -4.11 6.53 1.90
N ALA A 206 -5.36 6.24 1.55
CA ALA A 206 -5.95 6.67 0.28
C ALA A 206 -5.94 8.20 0.12
N ARG A 207 -6.24 8.95 1.19
CA ARG A 207 -6.18 10.42 1.19
C ARG A 207 -4.76 10.92 0.96
N ALA A 208 -3.78 10.37 1.65
CA ALA A 208 -2.37 10.74 1.52
C ALA A 208 -1.86 10.50 0.09
N LEU A 209 -2.19 9.34 -0.49
CA LEU A 209 -1.87 9.01 -1.88
C LEU A 209 -2.47 10.03 -2.84
N ILE A 210 -3.79 10.31 -2.76
CA ILE A 210 -4.47 11.25 -3.67
C ILE A 210 -3.86 12.65 -3.60
N GLN A 211 -3.44 13.12 -2.45
CA GLN A 211 -2.80 14.42 -2.32
C GLN A 211 -1.48 14.51 -3.08
N GLY A 212 -0.71 13.40 -3.08
CA GLY A 212 0.56 13.30 -3.80
C GLY A 212 0.42 13.18 -5.33
N LEU A 213 -0.77 12.76 -5.82
CA LEU A 213 -0.97 12.48 -7.25
C LEU A 213 -1.19 13.71 -8.16
N LYS A 214 -1.24 14.91 -7.60
CA LYS A 214 -1.63 16.13 -8.37
C LYS A 214 -0.55 16.66 -9.28
N HIS A 215 0.68 16.33 -9.01
CA HIS A 215 1.85 16.86 -9.70
C HIS A 215 2.66 15.72 -10.33
N ASP A 216 3.41 16.05 -11.37
CA ASP A 216 4.37 15.11 -11.93
C ASP A 216 5.46 14.80 -10.88
N LEU A 217 5.72 13.52 -10.65
CA LEU A 217 6.79 13.05 -9.77
C LEU A 217 7.69 12.11 -10.57
N LEU A 218 8.70 12.70 -11.20
CA LEU A 218 9.65 12.00 -12.05
C LEU A 218 10.98 11.85 -11.29
N ALA A 219 11.49 10.62 -11.21
CA ALA A 219 12.75 10.33 -10.58
C ALA A 219 13.92 10.53 -11.55
N ASP A 220 15.03 11.06 -11.05
CA ASP A 220 16.32 11.00 -11.72
C ASP A 220 17.14 9.83 -11.13
N ASP A 221 17.10 8.70 -11.80
CA ASP A 221 17.79 7.47 -11.37
C ASP A 221 19.23 7.35 -11.88
N THR A 222 19.77 8.38 -12.52
CA THR A 222 21.09 8.36 -13.18
C THR A 222 22.20 7.94 -12.24
N ALA A 223 22.28 8.54 -11.05
CA ALA A 223 23.31 8.23 -10.07
C ALA A 223 23.16 6.80 -9.49
N LEU A 224 21.92 6.37 -9.24
CA LEU A 224 21.65 5.03 -8.72
C LEU A 224 21.99 3.94 -9.75
N ARG A 225 21.62 4.14 -11.00
CA ARG A 225 21.93 3.20 -12.09
C ARG A 225 23.41 3.13 -12.42
N ALA A 226 24.13 4.24 -12.25
CA ALA A 226 25.59 4.23 -12.40
C ALA A 226 26.27 3.43 -11.28
N LEU A 227 25.74 3.50 -10.05
CA LEU A 227 26.27 2.77 -8.91
C LEU A 227 25.90 1.29 -8.94
N ILE A 228 24.63 0.99 -9.26
CA ILE A 228 24.05 -0.36 -9.22
C ILE A 228 23.36 -0.62 -10.57
N PRO A 229 24.11 -1.02 -11.60
CA PRO A 229 23.50 -1.35 -12.89
C PRO A 229 22.59 -2.56 -12.79
N GLN A 230 21.36 -2.44 -13.31
CA GLN A 230 20.45 -3.56 -13.44
C GLN A 230 19.52 -3.38 -14.65
N ARG A 231 18.93 -4.48 -15.11
CA ARG A 231 17.86 -4.45 -16.11
C ARG A 231 16.56 -4.05 -15.41
N LEU A 232 15.98 -2.94 -15.82
CA LEU A 232 14.69 -2.51 -15.31
C LEU A 232 13.55 -3.27 -15.99
N ILE A 233 12.56 -3.66 -15.19
CA ILE A 233 11.37 -4.38 -15.63
C ILE A 233 10.34 -3.35 -16.08
N ALA A 234 9.78 -3.52 -17.28
CA ALA A 234 8.73 -2.67 -17.82
C ALA A 234 7.44 -2.79 -16.97
N PHE A 235 6.62 -1.75 -16.98
CA PHE A 235 5.38 -1.70 -16.20
C PHE A 235 4.47 -2.90 -16.47
N ASP A 236 4.24 -3.24 -17.72
CA ASP A 236 3.38 -4.37 -18.10
C ASP A 236 3.91 -5.71 -17.60
N ASP A 237 5.22 -5.91 -17.62
CA ASP A 237 5.85 -7.13 -17.14
C ASP A 237 5.78 -7.22 -15.61
N ALA A 238 5.96 -6.11 -14.91
CA ALA A 238 5.80 -6.04 -13.45
C ALA A 238 4.35 -6.35 -13.04
N VAL A 239 3.35 -5.78 -13.73
CA VAL A 239 1.93 -6.09 -13.50
C VAL A 239 1.65 -7.57 -13.76
N ARG A 240 2.16 -8.11 -14.88
CA ARG A 240 1.96 -9.52 -15.26
C ARG A 240 2.57 -10.48 -14.24
N SER A 241 3.79 -10.20 -13.80
CA SER A 241 4.48 -10.99 -12.76
C SER A 241 3.69 -10.98 -11.46
N THR A 242 3.28 -9.80 -11.01
CA THR A 242 2.50 -9.65 -9.78
C THR A 242 1.18 -10.41 -9.83
N LEU A 243 0.40 -10.27 -10.90
CA LEU A 243 -0.87 -10.97 -11.04
C LEU A 243 -0.69 -12.49 -11.10
N LYS A 244 0.37 -12.96 -11.76
CA LYS A 244 0.69 -14.40 -11.82
C LYS A 244 1.12 -14.97 -10.48
N GLU A 245 1.86 -14.21 -9.68
CA GLU A 245 2.22 -14.63 -8.32
C GLU A 245 1.00 -14.68 -7.42
N GLU A 246 0.12 -13.70 -7.52
CA GLU A 246 -1.14 -13.70 -6.80
C GLU A 246 -2.00 -14.93 -7.13
N GLU A 247 -2.04 -15.36 -8.39
CA GLU A 247 -2.75 -16.58 -8.80
C GLU A 247 -2.17 -17.84 -8.16
N LYS A 248 -0.84 -17.91 -8.00
CA LYS A 248 -0.18 -19.06 -7.35
C LYS A 248 -0.47 -19.16 -5.86
N LEU A 249 -0.60 -18.02 -5.18
CA LEU A 249 -0.92 -17.97 -3.75
C LEU A 249 -2.39 -18.34 -3.47
N VAL A 250 -3.26 -18.26 -4.48
CA VAL A 250 -4.66 -18.68 -4.40
C VAL A 250 -4.75 -20.18 -4.61
N ASN A 251 -4.57 -20.96 -3.56
CA ASN A 251 -4.85 -22.38 -3.60
C ASN A 251 -6.33 -22.64 -3.28
N SER A 252 -7.15 -22.75 -4.32
CA SER A 252 -8.60 -22.92 -4.18
C SER A 252 -9.00 -24.20 -3.44
N SER A 253 -8.10 -25.19 -3.33
CA SER A 253 -8.34 -26.43 -2.63
C SER A 253 -8.35 -26.29 -1.11
N ASP A 254 -7.69 -25.27 -0.56
CA ASP A 254 -7.55 -25.10 0.89
C ASP A 254 -8.84 -24.53 1.53
N TRP A 255 -9.67 -23.83 0.77
CA TRP A 255 -10.90 -23.19 1.25
C TRP A 255 -12.18 -23.86 0.77
N GLY A 256 -12.12 -24.73 -0.21
CA GLY A 256 -13.15 -25.70 -0.59
C GLY A 256 -14.41 -25.19 -1.28
N TYR A 257 -14.83 -23.91 -1.17
CA TYR A 257 -16.21 -23.54 -1.51
C TYR A 257 -16.41 -22.29 -2.34
N ASP A 258 -15.56 -21.27 -2.26
CA ASP A 258 -15.73 -20.04 -3.03
C ASP A 258 -14.42 -19.52 -3.58
N ALA A 259 -14.09 -19.97 -4.79
CA ALA A 259 -12.89 -19.53 -5.51
C ALA A 259 -12.89 -18.00 -5.78
N GLN A 260 -14.05 -17.33 -5.84
CA GLN A 260 -14.10 -15.89 -6.04
C GLN A 260 -13.87 -15.11 -4.75
N ALA A 261 -14.41 -15.59 -3.62
CA ALA A 261 -14.14 -15.01 -2.32
C ALA A 261 -12.67 -15.20 -1.97
N PHE A 262 -12.13 -16.37 -2.24
CA PHE A 262 -10.72 -16.68 -2.03
C PHE A 262 -9.80 -15.89 -2.94
N ALA A 263 -10.14 -15.71 -4.22
CA ALA A 263 -9.37 -14.89 -5.14
C ALA A 263 -9.28 -13.40 -4.73
N ARG A 264 -10.16 -12.96 -3.85
CA ARG A 264 -10.14 -11.61 -3.26
C ARG A 264 -9.48 -11.56 -1.89
N TRP A 265 -9.29 -12.70 -1.25
CA TRP A 265 -8.66 -12.79 0.05
C TRP A 265 -7.14 -12.82 -0.10
N ARG A 266 -6.45 -11.96 0.63
CA ARG A 266 -5.00 -11.76 0.58
C ARG A 266 -4.46 -11.78 2.00
N PRO A 267 -4.07 -12.93 2.54
CA PRO A 267 -3.58 -13.03 3.91
C PRO A 267 -2.30 -12.21 4.13
N GLU A 268 -1.43 -12.12 3.13
CA GLU A 268 -0.23 -11.28 3.15
C GLU A 268 -0.55 -9.78 3.09
N TYR A 269 -1.76 -9.40 2.68
CA TYR A 269 -2.27 -8.03 2.69
C TYR A 269 -3.16 -7.73 3.89
N GLY A 270 -3.08 -8.49 4.95
CA GLY A 270 -3.80 -8.23 6.19
C GLY A 270 -3.61 -6.80 6.71
N TYR A 271 -2.55 -6.13 6.26
CA TYR A 271 -2.30 -4.73 6.52
C TYR A 271 -3.39 -3.79 6.00
N PHE A 272 -4.02 -4.13 4.87
CA PHE A 272 -5.10 -3.35 4.24
C PHE A 272 -6.48 -4.00 4.41
N ALA A 273 -6.57 -5.12 5.10
CA ALA A 273 -7.85 -5.76 5.38
C ALA A 273 -8.72 -4.88 6.28
N LYS A 274 -9.95 -4.61 5.83
CA LYS A 274 -10.93 -3.92 6.67
C LYS A 274 -11.37 -4.87 7.77
N GLN A 275 -11.11 -4.48 9.02
CA GLN A 275 -11.50 -5.24 10.19
C GLN A 275 -12.54 -4.45 10.99
N ALA A 276 -13.57 -5.14 11.45
CA ALA A 276 -14.53 -4.62 12.41
C ALA A 276 -14.76 -5.71 13.45
N GLY A 277 -14.64 -5.34 14.71
CA GLY A 277 -14.83 -6.28 15.81
C GLY A 277 -15.21 -5.56 17.08
N PHE A 278 -15.96 -6.25 17.93
CA PHE A 278 -16.24 -5.80 19.29
C PHE A 278 -16.43 -7.04 20.18
N THR A 279 -16.28 -6.84 21.46
CA THR A 279 -16.41 -7.92 22.46
C THR A 279 -17.66 -7.68 23.30
N VAL A 280 -18.52 -8.69 23.39
CA VAL A 280 -19.69 -8.65 24.25
C VAL A 280 -19.58 -9.73 25.31
N LYS A 281 -19.83 -9.35 26.56
CA LYS A 281 -19.96 -10.32 27.67
C LYS A 281 -21.40 -10.83 27.72
N THR A 282 -21.57 -12.13 27.84
CA THR A 282 -22.87 -12.79 27.92
C THR A 282 -22.85 -13.87 28.99
N SER A 283 -24.02 -14.14 29.59
CA SER A 283 -24.26 -15.27 30.50
C SER A 283 -24.75 -16.53 29.80
N ALA A 284 -24.91 -16.49 28.45
CA ALA A 284 -25.34 -17.64 27.69
C ALA A 284 -24.28 -18.74 27.69
N SER A 285 -24.73 -20.01 27.65
CA SER A 285 -23.82 -21.15 27.57
C SER A 285 -23.07 -21.19 26.23
N LEU A 286 -21.89 -21.79 26.21
CA LEU A 286 -21.09 -21.96 25.00
C LEU A 286 -21.87 -22.69 23.89
N ALA A 287 -22.68 -23.69 24.24
CA ALA A 287 -23.52 -24.44 23.30
C ALA A 287 -24.59 -23.55 22.66
N ALA A 288 -25.24 -22.70 23.44
CA ALA A 288 -26.24 -21.76 22.92
C ALA A 288 -25.59 -20.70 21.98
N LEU A 289 -24.41 -20.19 22.36
CA LEU A 289 -23.65 -19.27 21.50
C LEU A 289 -23.24 -19.94 20.20
N TRP A 290 -22.78 -21.17 20.26
CA TRP A 290 -22.37 -21.94 19.08
C TRP A 290 -23.53 -22.18 18.11
N GLN A 291 -24.73 -22.49 18.63
CA GLN A 291 -25.93 -22.63 17.80
C GLN A 291 -26.24 -21.34 17.04
N VAL A 292 -26.18 -20.17 17.70
CA VAL A 292 -26.43 -18.87 17.06
C VAL A 292 -25.35 -18.56 16.01
N VAL A 293 -24.08 -18.78 16.33
CA VAL A 293 -22.97 -18.55 15.41
C VAL A 293 -23.10 -19.40 14.15
N ASN A 294 -23.51 -20.66 14.29
CA ASN A 294 -23.72 -21.56 13.16
C ASN A 294 -24.88 -21.18 12.25
N GLN A 295 -25.82 -20.36 12.72
CA GLN A 295 -26.95 -19.88 11.92
C GLN A 295 -26.60 -18.65 11.09
N ILE A 296 -25.46 -17.99 11.37
CA ILE A 296 -25.00 -16.81 10.63
C ILE A 296 -24.70 -17.20 9.17
N GLY A 297 -25.33 -16.50 8.23
CA GLY A 297 -25.19 -16.77 6.81
C GLY A 297 -26.10 -17.89 6.27
N GLY A 298 -26.84 -18.61 7.14
CA GLY A 298 -27.84 -19.60 6.78
C GLY A 298 -29.21 -19.00 6.42
N LYS A 299 -30.29 -19.73 6.75
CA LYS A 299 -31.68 -19.30 6.48
C LYS A 299 -32.06 -17.96 7.11
N GLU A 300 -31.57 -17.72 8.33
CA GLU A 300 -31.75 -16.46 9.08
C GLU A 300 -30.83 -15.32 8.62
N ARG A 301 -29.94 -15.58 7.67
CA ARG A 301 -28.96 -14.64 7.12
C ARG A 301 -28.04 -14.07 8.22
N TYR A 302 -28.05 -12.75 8.44
CA TYR A 302 -27.16 -12.07 9.39
C TYR A 302 -27.91 -11.51 10.61
N PHE A 303 -29.15 -11.94 10.86
CA PHE A 303 -30.04 -11.49 11.94
C PHE A 303 -30.38 -9.98 11.91
N PHE A 304 -29.41 -9.15 11.55
CA PHE A 304 -29.54 -7.69 11.49
C PHE A 304 -29.10 -7.14 10.13
N GLY A 305 -29.78 -6.08 9.69
CA GLY A 305 -29.41 -5.38 8.46
C GLY A 305 -29.67 -6.17 7.17
N ASN A 306 -30.57 -7.14 7.15
CA ASN A 306 -30.88 -7.97 5.97
C ASN A 306 -31.26 -7.14 4.73
N ILE A 307 -31.87 -5.95 4.91
CA ILE A 307 -32.17 -5.01 3.83
C ILE A 307 -30.85 -4.53 3.17
N LEU A 308 -29.84 -4.20 3.96
CA LEU A 308 -28.53 -3.74 3.44
C LEU A 308 -27.88 -4.86 2.62
N TRP A 309 -27.95 -6.10 3.09
CA TRP A 309 -27.42 -7.26 2.37
C TRP A 309 -28.19 -7.53 1.07
N GLN A 310 -29.51 -7.34 1.07
CA GLN A 310 -30.33 -7.46 -0.15
C GLN A 310 -29.98 -6.37 -1.16
N THR A 311 -29.83 -5.13 -0.70
CA THR A 311 -29.40 -4.00 -1.56
C THR A 311 -28.02 -4.26 -2.15
N ARG A 312 -27.08 -4.74 -1.36
CA ARG A 312 -25.76 -5.14 -1.84
C ARG A 312 -25.86 -6.25 -2.88
N ALA A 313 -26.63 -7.28 -2.61
CA ALA A 313 -26.85 -8.39 -3.55
C ALA A 313 -27.47 -7.94 -4.89
N LEU A 314 -28.37 -6.94 -4.84
CA LEU A 314 -28.92 -6.32 -6.04
C LEU A 314 -27.86 -5.54 -6.82
N MET A 315 -27.03 -4.77 -6.13
CA MET A 315 -25.91 -4.04 -6.72
C MET A 315 -24.90 -4.99 -7.34
N ASP A 316 -24.50 -6.04 -6.64
CA ASP A 316 -23.56 -7.05 -7.13
C ASP A 316 -24.09 -7.73 -8.40
N ARG A 317 -25.40 -8.02 -8.44
CA ARG A 317 -26.06 -8.57 -9.64
C ARG A 317 -26.07 -7.57 -10.80
N ALA A 318 -26.34 -6.29 -10.54
CA ALA A 318 -26.36 -5.25 -11.55
C ALA A 318 -24.96 -5.03 -12.18
N ILE A 319 -23.89 -5.31 -11.43
CA ILE A 319 -22.49 -5.19 -11.86
C ILE A 319 -21.98 -6.51 -12.50
N GLY A 320 -22.84 -7.55 -12.59
CA GLY A 320 -22.47 -8.83 -13.19
C GLY A 320 -21.70 -9.77 -12.27
N HIS A 321 -21.66 -9.50 -10.97
CA HIS A 321 -21.12 -10.43 -9.99
C HIS A 321 -22.12 -11.55 -9.66
N LYS A 322 -21.66 -12.81 -9.64
CA LYS A 322 -22.45 -13.90 -9.13
C LYS A 322 -22.65 -13.74 -7.62
N LEU A 323 -23.89 -13.75 -7.19
CA LEU A 323 -24.21 -13.79 -5.76
C LEU A 323 -23.58 -15.02 -5.11
N ALA A 324 -22.80 -14.81 -4.07
CA ALA A 324 -22.55 -15.86 -3.09
C ALA A 324 -23.92 -16.23 -2.50
N LYS A 325 -24.49 -17.32 -2.91
CA LYS A 325 -25.62 -17.96 -2.20
C LYS A 325 -25.05 -18.34 -0.85
N GLY A 326 -25.56 -17.80 0.23
CA GLY A 326 -25.14 -17.98 1.60
C GLY A 326 -24.28 -19.22 1.90
N ARG A 327 -23.92 -19.44 3.14
CA ARG A 327 -23.10 -20.59 3.55
C ARG A 327 -23.74 -21.88 2.99
N PRO A 328 -23.02 -22.73 2.23
CA PRO A 328 -23.55 -24.05 1.84
C PRO A 328 -23.85 -24.84 3.10
N GLU A 329 -24.97 -25.56 3.08
CA GLU A 329 -25.39 -26.45 4.17
C GLU A 329 -24.43 -27.61 4.33
#